data_47dbcf74a5f8403641a80560a826bda1
#
_entry.id   47dbcf74a5f8403641a80560a826bda1
#
_cell.length_a   1.000
_cell.length_b   1.000
_cell.length_c   1.000
_cell.angle_alpha   90.00
_cell.angle_beta   90.00
_cell.angle_gamma   90.00
#
_symmetry.space_group_name_H-M   'P 1'
#
loop_
_entity.id
_entity.type
_entity.pdbx_description
1 polymer ?
#
loop_
_entity_poly.entity_id
_entity_poly.type
_entity_poly.pdbx_seq_one_letter_code
_entity_poly.pdbx_strand_id
1 'polypeptide(L)'
;MRTVPSPAGPVDAGPTVLTLRQVFDDLFSLAGERLEDHLTLLPQATLARHWWEGGSRLDLTGDTDRDARAVAAFAGPQEASAFRRFDYLARGLHRAFDAPVMQAPGPRLGAIVTAALGRPAIWPALLPGLSLAGHLRRQFRDPRLVQLFARYATYVGGRPTHAPGVLALIWRAEAEGVWAVQGGMHRLAVALADLAERLGVDLRLATPARRIVRQAGRVTAVQLQDGTTLPCAACVFAGDPAALAAGHLGEGLRTAVPASGTTPRSLSAWVWSFAAMAKGPLTPDLIHHNVFFSADPKAEFGPLGKGEMPEQPTLYICAEDRAAGPVPVGPERFEIIVNAPPGRPDQPEDFARCHARTFQRLRQMGLTFTPEPEAEALTTPAMLERLFPGSAGSIYGRSPEGTFATFARPQARTALPGLYLAGGGAHPGAGVPMAALSGKHAAAAVLADLKAAGLTSASTSRPTAMPGGTLTGSATTGRAPSR
;
A
#
# COMPACT_ATOMS: atom_id res chain seq x y z
N MET A 1 -1.61 -8.29 -4.52
CA MET A 1 -2.37 -8.61 -3.28
C MET A 1 -2.50 -10.12 -3.20
N ARG A 2 -2.52 -10.68 -2.02
CA ARG A 2 -2.68 -12.14 -1.80
C ARG A 2 -3.67 -12.36 -0.66
N THR A 3 -4.18 -13.58 -0.56
CA THR A 3 -4.99 -14.05 0.55
C THR A 3 -4.35 -15.28 1.20
N VAL A 4 -4.70 -15.52 2.47
CA VAL A 4 -4.33 -16.73 3.22
C VAL A 4 -5.62 -17.49 3.54
N PRO A 5 -5.68 -18.80 3.30
CA PRO A 5 -6.86 -19.60 3.65
C PRO A 5 -7.13 -19.58 5.15
N SER A 6 -8.42 -19.55 5.54
CA SER A 6 -8.85 -19.69 6.92
C SER A 6 -10.22 -20.36 7.02
N PRO A 7 -10.63 -20.85 8.21
CA PRO A 7 -11.97 -21.42 8.40
C PRO A 7 -13.12 -20.45 8.15
N ALA A 8 -12.89 -19.12 8.27
CA ALA A 8 -13.90 -18.08 8.00
C ALA A 8 -13.84 -17.56 6.55
N GLY A 9 -13.10 -18.24 5.66
CA GLY A 9 -12.83 -17.80 4.31
C GLY A 9 -11.42 -17.18 4.16
N PRO A 10 -11.05 -16.76 2.94
CA PRO A 10 -9.73 -16.18 2.70
C PRO A 10 -9.55 -14.86 3.44
N VAL A 11 -8.44 -14.74 4.17
CA VAL A 11 -8.01 -13.51 4.85
C VAL A 11 -7.07 -12.73 3.94
N ASP A 12 -7.26 -11.44 3.79
CA ASP A 12 -6.30 -10.60 3.08
C ASP A 12 -4.94 -10.61 3.79
N ALA A 13 -3.86 -10.61 3.02
CA ALA A 13 -2.50 -10.60 3.55
C ALA A 13 -1.64 -9.63 2.74
N GLY A 14 -1.93 -8.33 2.92
CA GLY A 14 -1.29 -7.26 2.18
C GLY A 14 -1.85 -5.89 2.56
N PRO A 15 -2.12 -5.00 1.60
CA PRO A 15 -2.69 -3.69 1.92
C PRO A 15 -4.15 -3.82 2.39
N THR A 16 -4.48 -3.11 3.47
CA THR A 16 -5.80 -3.14 4.12
C THR A 16 -6.60 -1.87 3.94
N VAL A 17 -5.95 -0.74 3.63
CA VAL A 17 -6.59 0.58 3.61
C VAL A 17 -6.75 1.08 2.18
N LEU A 18 -7.97 1.34 1.76
CA LEU A 18 -8.27 2.00 0.48
C LEU A 18 -8.54 3.49 0.73
N THR A 19 -7.65 4.33 0.22
CA THR A 19 -7.79 5.80 0.19
C THR A 19 -7.71 6.30 -1.24
N LEU A 20 -7.91 7.61 -1.44
CA LEU A 20 -7.77 8.26 -2.76
C LEU A 20 -8.54 7.49 -3.85
N ARG A 21 -9.77 7.14 -3.56
CA ARG A 21 -10.68 6.36 -4.42
C ARG A 21 -10.69 6.87 -5.86
N GLN A 22 -10.60 8.21 -6.05
CA GLN A 22 -10.63 8.86 -7.37
C GLN A 22 -9.60 8.28 -8.34
N VAL A 23 -8.44 7.78 -7.84
CA VAL A 23 -7.41 7.15 -8.68
C VAL A 23 -7.97 5.91 -9.40
N PHE A 24 -8.83 5.15 -8.74
CA PHE A 24 -9.45 3.95 -9.31
C PHE A 24 -10.67 4.29 -10.15
N ASP A 25 -11.48 5.27 -9.74
CA ASP A 25 -12.59 5.78 -10.56
C ASP A 25 -12.05 6.27 -11.92
N ASP A 26 -10.95 7.03 -11.93
CA ASP A 26 -10.29 7.49 -13.15
C ASP A 26 -9.76 6.32 -14.00
N LEU A 27 -9.18 5.27 -13.35
CA LEU A 27 -8.64 4.11 -14.04
C LEU A 27 -9.72 3.31 -14.78
N PHE A 28 -10.85 3.03 -14.12
CA PHE A 28 -11.98 2.34 -14.73
C PHE A 28 -12.63 3.22 -15.83
N SER A 29 -12.73 4.52 -15.61
CA SER A 29 -13.25 5.47 -16.60
C SER A 29 -12.42 5.52 -17.87
N LEU A 30 -11.09 5.35 -17.80
CA LEU A 30 -10.22 5.23 -18.97
C LEU A 30 -10.56 4.00 -19.84
N ALA A 31 -11.11 2.94 -19.23
CA ALA A 31 -11.59 1.76 -19.94
C ALA A 31 -13.05 1.89 -20.41
N GLY A 32 -13.72 3.01 -20.11
CA GLY A 32 -15.14 3.23 -20.41
C GLY A 32 -16.10 2.52 -19.44
N GLU A 33 -15.60 2.15 -18.26
CA GLU A 33 -16.36 1.42 -17.22
C GLU A 33 -16.42 2.25 -15.93
N ARG A 34 -17.26 1.83 -14.98
CA ARG A 34 -17.38 2.46 -13.66
C ARG A 34 -16.88 1.49 -12.60
N LEU A 35 -16.13 2.01 -11.63
CA LEU A 35 -15.60 1.21 -10.52
C LEU A 35 -16.72 0.49 -9.73
N GLU A 36 -17.87 1.16 -9.53
CA GLU A 36 -19.01 0.62 -8.80
C GLU A 36 -19.68 -0.58 -9.48
N ASP A 37 -19.49 -0.76 -10.77
CA ASP A 37 -20.03 -1.90 -11.52
C ASP A 37 -19.23 -3.19 -11.23
N HIS A 38 -18.05 -3.07 -10.63
CA HIS A 38 -17.12 -4.17 -10.34
C HIS A 38 -16.89 -4.41 -8.86
N LEU A 39 -17.00 -3.36 -8.04
CA LEU A 39 -16.68 -3.40 -6.62
C LEU A 39 -17.69 -2.62 -5.80
N THR A 40 -18.13 -3.19 -4.70
CA THR A 40 -18.84 -2.45 -3.66
C THR A 40 -17.84 -1.88 -2.67
N LEU A 41 -17.73 -0.54 -2.64
CA LEU A 41 -16.89 0.19 -1.70
C LEU A 41 -17.74 0.70 -0.54
N LEU A 42 -17.36 0.35 0.67
CA LEU A 42 -18.05 0.69 1.91
C LEU A 42 -17.31 1.85 2.59
N PRO A 43 -17.88 3.08 2.59
CA PRO A 43 -17.23 4.21 3.25
C PRO A 43 -17.18 3.99 4.76
N GLN A 44 -16.02 4.24 5.36
CA GLN A 44 -15.83 4.07 6.79
C GLN A 44 -16.14 5.39 7.52
N ALA A 45 -17.18 5.40 8.36
CA ALA A 45 -17.60 6.56 9.15
C ALA A 45 -16.54 6.96 10.21
N THR A 46 -15.76 5.99 10.68
CA THR A 46 -14.56 6.17 11.49
C THR A 46 -13.39 5.61 10.70
N LEU A 47 -12.43 6.48 10.36
CA LEU A 47 -11.28 6.10 9.51
C LEU A 47 -10.41 5.06 10.20
N ALA A 48 -10.13 5.29 11.50
CA ALA A 48 -9.44 4.35 12.38
C ALA A 48 -9.75 4.67 13.84
N ARG A 49 -9.76 3.65 14.67
CA ARG A 49 -9.89 3.73 16.13
C ARG A 49 -8.54 3.51 16.78
N HIS A 50 -8.17 4.42 17.65
CA HIS A 50 -6.85 4.46 18.27
C HIS A 50 -6.97 4.15 19.74
N TRP A 51 -6.15 3.23 20.23
CA TRP A 51 -6.16 2.71 21.58
C TRP A 51 -4.80 2.91 22.26
N TRP A 52 -4.82 3.32 23.52
CA TRP A 52 -3.64 3.40 24.38
C TRP A 52 -3.83 2.58 25.64
N GLU A 53 -2.74 2.22 26.28
CA GLU A 53 -2.77 1.61 27.61
C GLU A 53 -3.56 2.51 28.58
N GLY A 54 -4.24 1.88 29.56
CA GLY A 54 -5.13 2.62 30.46
C GLY A 54 -6.51 2.94 29.89
N GLY A 55 -6.85 2.38 28.68
CA GLY A 55 -8.19 2.43 28.13
C GLY A 55 -8.55 3.73 27.40
N SER A 56 -7.60 4.66 27.23
CA SER A 56 -7.88 5.88 26.44
C SER A 56 -8.05 5.53 24.96
N ARG A 57 -9.03 6.17 24.32
CA ARG A 57 -9.46 5.91 22.94
C ARG A 57 -9.72 7.21 22.21
N LEU A 58 -9.34 7.25 20.93
CA LEU A 58 -9.66 8.37 20.03
C LEU A 58 -10.07 7.83 18.65
N ASP A 59 -11.23 8.23 18.17
CA ASP A 59 -11.73 7.96 16.84
C ASP A 59 -11.51 9.19 15.96
N LEU A 60 -11.03 8.98 14.73
CA LEU A 60 -10.92 10.01 13.71
C LEU A 60 -11.85 9.69 12.54
N THR A 61 -12.49 10.72 12.01
CA THR A 61 -13.55 10.60 10.99
C THR A 61 -13.21 11.32 9.68
N GLY A 62 -12.15 12.15 9.67
CA GLY A 62 -11.80 13.02 8.54
C GLY A 62 -12.59 14.35 8.51
N ASP A 63 -13.65 14.47 9.28
CA ASP A 63 -14.34 15.76 9.50
C ASP A 63 -13.60 16.60 10.52
N THR A 64 -13.05 17.75 10.09
CA THR A 64 -12.21 18.60 10.94
C THR A 64 -12.90 19.04 12.21
N ASP A 65 -14.20 19.36 12.17
CA ASP A 65 -14.92 19.89 13.33
C ASP A 65 -15.30 18.78 14.31
N ARG A 66 -15.69 17.63 13.79
CA ARG A 66 -15.97 16.43 14.59
C ARG A 66 -14.72 15.92 15.27
N ASP A 67 -13.62 15.81 14.52
CA ASP A 67 -12.34 15.34 15.03
C ASP A 67 -11.73 16.33 16.04
N ALA A 68 -11.87 17.64 15.82
CA ALA A 68 -11.46 18.64 16.80
C ALA A 68 -12.25 18.54 18.11
N ARG A 69 -13.56 18.24 18.05
CA ARG A 69 -14.36 17.97 19.29
C ARG A 69 -13.90 16.69 19.98
N ALA A 70 -13.60 15.62 19.22
CA ALA A 70 -13.06 14.37 19.76
C ALA A 70 -11.71 14.60 20.44
N VAL A 71 -10.81 15.36 19.80
CA VAL A 71 -9.51 15.73 20.37
C VAL A 71 -9.69 16.63 21.61
N ALA A 72 -10.66 17.54 21.64
CA ALA A 72 -10.95 18.36 22.83
C ALA A 72 -11.38 17.50 24.02
N ALA A 73 -12.23 16.51 23.79
CA ALA A 73 -12.67 15.56 24.83
C ALA A 73 -11.52 14.65 25.28
N PHE A 74 -10.62 14.27 24.39
CA PHE A 74 -9.50 13.38 24.64
C PHE A 74 -8.32 14.04 25.35
N ALA A 75 -7.95 15.27 24.95
CA ALA A 75 -6.71 15.93 25.36
C ALA A 75 -6.87 17.43 25.70
N GLY A 76 -8.08 17.95 25.64
CA GLY A 76 -8.40 19.32 26.00
C GLY A 76 -8.45 20.31 24.82
N PRO A 77 -9.02 21.53 25.06
CA PRO A 77 -9.30 22.50 23.99
C PRO A 77 -8.05 23.07 23.32
N GLN A 78 -6.93 23.09 24.01
CA GLN A 78 -5.66 23.55 23.42
C GLN A 78 -5.18 22.60 22.34
N GLU A 79 -5.31 21.28 22.57
CA GLU A 79 -4.96 20.26 21.59
C GLU A 79 -5.94 20.23 20.42
N ALA A 80 -7.22 20.51 20.62
CA ALA A 80 -8.18 20.68 19.53
C ALA A 80 -7.80 21.85 18.62
N SER A 81 -7.33 22.96 19.19
CA SER A 81 -6.82 24.10 18.43
C SER A 81 -5.52 23.75 17.66
N ALA A 82 -4.65 22.94 18.28
CA ALA A 82 -3.45 22.42 17.64
C ALA A 82 -3.80 21.48 16.47
N PHE A 83 -4.80 20.60 16.65
CA PHE A 83 -5.30 19.72 15.61
C PHE A 83 -5.83 20.50 14.40
N ARG A 84 -6.63 21.55 14.59
CA ARG A 84 -7.12 22.38 13.49
C ARG A 84 -5.98 23.02 12.68
N ARG A 85 -4.93 23.50 13.36
CA ARG A 85 -3.73 24.04 12.68
C ARG A 85 -2.98 22.96 11.92
N PHE A 86 -2.85 21.77 12.51
CA PHE A 86 -2.24 20.60 11.86
C PHE A 86 -3.03 20.15 10.62
N ASP A 87 -4.35 20.02 10.71
CA ASP A 87 -5.21 19.66 9.57
C ASP A 87 -5.13 20.71 8.44
N TYR A 88 -5.11 22.00 8.78
CA TYR A 88 -4.92 23.07 7.80
C TYR A 88 -3.56 22.97 7.08
N LEU A 89 -2.48 22.70 7.84
CA LEU A 89 -1.15 22.46 7.28
C LEU A 89 -1.13 21.23 6.37
N ALA A 90 -1.70 20.11 6.81
CA ALA A 90 -1.76 18.88 6.03
C ALA A 90 -2.53 19.05 4.70
N ARG A 91 -3.64 19.78 4.71
CA ARG A 91 -4.36 20.20 3.49
C ARG A 91 -3.48 21.04 2.56
N GLY A 92 -2.74 21.98 3.12
CA GLY A 92 -1.83 22.85 2.37
C GLY A 92 -0.72 22.03 1.70
N LEU A 93 -0.12 21.08 2.43
CA LEU A 93 0.87 20.15 1.91
C LEU A 93 0.29 19.26 0.80
N HIS A 94 -0.86 18.63 1.03
CA HIS A 94 -1.49 17.77 0.04
C HIS A 94 -1.74 18.54 -1.27
N ARG A 95 -2.36 19.71 -1.22
CA ARG A 95 -2.59 20.56 -2.39
C ARG A 95 -1.31 21.04 -3.08
N ALA A 96 -0.23 21.22 -2.32
CA ALA A 96 1.04 21.67 -2.89
C ALA A 96 1.81 20.55 -3.59
N PHE A 97 1.60 19.29 -3.17
CA PHE A 97 2.36 18.13 -3.66
C PHE A 97 1.57 17.22 -4.60
N ASP A 98 0.24 17.30 -4.64
CA ASP A 98 -0.57 16.43 -5.51
C ASP A 98 -0.18 16.58 -6.98
N ALA A 99 -0.46 17.73 -7.60
CA ALA A 99 -0.20 17.92 -9.03
C ALA A 99 1.29 17.83 -9.43
N PRO A 100 2.27 18.44 -8.70
CA PRO A 100 3.66 18.43 -9.13
C PRO A 100 4.45 17.18 -8.72
N VAL A 101 3.90 16.31 -7.87
CA VAL A 101 4.55 15.09 -7.42
C VAL A 101 3.71 13.86 -7.72
N MET A 102 2.49 13.74 -7.15
CA MET A 102 1.71 12.50 -7.26
C MET A 102 1.18 12.28 -8.69
N GLN A 103 0.64 13.33 -9.32
CA GLN A 103 0.07 13.27 -10.67
C GLN A 103 1.12 13.47 -11.78
N ALA A 104 2.33 13.87 -11.44
CA ALA A 104 3.40 14.08 -12.42
C ALA A 104 4.24 12.81 -12.61
N PRO A 105 4.78 12.53 -13.82
CA PRO A 105 5.63 11.36 -14.07
C PRO A 105 6.98 11.39 -13.34
N GLY A 106 7.30 12.51 -12.70
CA GLY A 106 8.45 12.74 -11.84
C GLY A 106 8.29 14.06 -11.09
N PRO A 107 9.04 14.28 -9.98
CA PRO A 107 8.92 15.49 -9.17
C PRO A 107 9.27 16.75 -9.96
N ARG A 108 8.36 17.71 -10.04
CA ARG A 108 8.56 19.00 -10.72
C ARG A 108 9.02 20.04 -9.69
N LEU A 109 10.31 20.07 -9.39
CA LEU A 109 10.88 20.90 -8.31
C LEU A 109 10.48 22.38 -8.41
N GLY A 110 10.52 22.98 -9.60
CA GLY A 110 10.09 24.39 -9.80
C GLY A 110 8.63 24.60 -9.39
N ALA A 111 7.72 23.70 -9.78
CA ALA A 111 6.31 23.78 -9.40
C ALA A 111 6.10 23.56 -7.88
N ILE A 112 6.88 22.67 -7.28
CA ILE A 112 6.87 22.45 -5.81
C ILE A 112 7.28 23.74 -5.09
N VAL A 113 8.37 24.37 -5.51
CA VAL A 113 8.85 25.62 -4.93
C VAL A 113 7.80 26.73 -5.07
N THR A 114 7.24 26.91 -6.28
CA THR A 114 6.18 27.90 -6.51
C THR A 114 4.95 27.63 -5.64
N ALA A 115 4.50 26.38 -5.55
CA ALA A 115 3.37 26.01 -4.70
C ALA A 115 3.65 26.22 -3.21
N ALA A 116 4.89 26.01 -2.76
CA ALA A 116 5.31 26.23 -1.37
C ALA A 116 5.42 27.72 -1.05
N LEU A 117 5.96 28.54 -1.94
CA LEU A 117 6.06 30.01 -1.75
C LEU A 117 4.68 30.66 -1.59
N GLY A 118 3.68 30.19 -2.32
CA GLY A 118 2.30 30.67 -2.18
C GLY A 118 1.58 30.19 -0.91
N ARG A 119 2.23 29.39 -0.05
CA ARG A 119 1.58 28.76 1.13
C ARG A 119 2.50 28.76 2.35
N PRO A 120 2.72 29.91 3.01
CA PRO A 120 3.66 30.01 4.14
C PRO A 120 3.30 29.08 5.31
N ALA A 121 2.04 28.70 5.45
CA ALA A 121 1.60 27.76 6.49
C ALA A 121 2.25 26.37 6.42
N ILE A 122 2.76 25.93 5.23
CA ILE A 122 3.40 24.63 5.10
C ILE A 122 4.92 24.65 5.34
N TRP A 123 5.54 25.83 5.38
CA TRP A 123 7.00 25.95 5.52
C TRP A 123 7.57 25.23 6.75
N PRO A 124 6.90 25.27 7.93
CA PRO A 124 7.41 24.55 9.10
C PRO A 124 7.63 23.04 8.87
N ALA A 125 6.78 22.41 8.03
CA ALA A 125 6.90 20.98 7.71
C ALA A 125 7.95 20.69 6.62
N LEU A 126 8.40 21.72 5.88
CA LEU A 126 9.38 21.61 4.81
C LEU A 126 10.81 21.95 5.25
N LEU A 127 11.00 22.34 6.52
CA LEU A 127 12.31 22.69 7.05
C LEU A 127 13.30 21.50 6.91
N PRO A 128 14.44 21.70 6.26
CA PRO A 128 15.47 20.67 6.14
C PRO A 128 15.91 20.16 7.52
N GLY A 129 16.06 18.83 7.65
CA GLY A 129 16.46 18.20 8.91
C GLY A 129 15.37 18.08 9.97
N LEU A 130 14.19 18.67 9.78
CA LEU A 130 13.07 18.50 10.70
C LEU A 130 12.30 17.23 10.34
N SER A 131 12.37 16.24 11.25
CA SER A 131 11.58 15.00 11.10
C SER A 131 10.10 15.22 11.38
N LEU A 132 9.26 14.30 10.91
CA LEU A 132 7.81 14.29 11.20
C LEU A 132 7.56 14.33 12.72
N ALA A 133 8.22 13.46 13.49
CA ALA A 133 8.09 13.48 14.95
C ALA A 133 8.55 14.81 15.57
N GLY A 134 9.63 15.41 15.06
CA GLY A 134 10.11 16.72 15.49
C GLY A 134 9.11 17.83 15.18
N HIS A 135 8.48 17.79 13.99
CA HIS A 135 7.41 18.73 13.62
C HIS A 135 6.19 18.58 14.54
N LEU A 136 5.72 17.36 14.75
CA LEU A 136 4.52 17.08 15.55
C LEU A 136 4.70 17.47 17.03
N ARG A 137 5.90 17.28 17.63
CA ARG A 137 6.20 17.75 19.00
C ARG A 137 6.15 19.26 19.16
N ARG A 138 6.31 20.02 18.09
CA ARG A 138 6.11 21.48 18.10
C ARG A 138 4.65 21.85 17.95
N GLN A 139 3.82 20.95 17.40
CA GLN A 139 2.41 21.16 17.12
C GLN A 139 1.52 20.74 18.30
N PHE A 140 1.79 19.57 18.90
CA PHE A 140 1.02 18.98 19.97
C PHE A 140 1.82 18.86 21.27
N ARG A 141 1.18 19.07 22.40
CA ARG A 141 1.73 18.87 23.75
C ARG A 141 1.44 17.46 24.26
N ASP A 142 0.25 16.93 23.94
CA ASP A 142 -0.12 15.57 24.33
C ASP A 142 0.70 14.55 23.52
N PRO A 143 1.52 13.70 24.17
CA PRO A 143 2.38 12.74 23.48
C PRO A 143 1.60 11.70 22.70
N ARG A 144 0.34 11.41 23.06
CA ARG A 144 -0.52 10.45 22.35
C ARG A 144 -0.92 10.99 20.99
N LEU A 145 -1.18 12.29 20.85
CA LEU A 145 -1.44 12.92 19.54
C LEU A 145 -0.18 12.98 18.68
N VAL A 146 0.98 13.26 19.27
CA VAL A 146 2.27 13.15 18.57
C VAL A 146 2.47 11.73 18.03
N GLN A 147 2.22 10.72 18.85
CA GLN A 147 2.37 9.31 18.48
C GLN A 147 1.39 8.92 17.36
N LEU A 148 0.13 9.34 17.48
CA LEU A 148 -0.91 9.05 16.49
C LEU A 148 -0.52 9.57 15.11
N PHE A 149 -0.22 10.86 14.99
CA PHE A 149 0.12 11.45 13.68
C PHE A 149 1.52 11.07 13.19
N ALA A 150 2.44 10.70 14.10
CA ALA A 150 3.77 10.19 13.73
C ALA A 150 3.71 8.83 13.02
N ARG A 151 2.66 8.00 13.27
CA ARG A 151 2.50 6.71 12.60
C ARG A 151 2.42 6.81 11.07
N TYR A 152 2.04 7.96 10.52
CA TYR A 152 1.99 8.16 9.07
C TYR A 152 3.35 7.97 8.38
N ALA A 153 4.47 8.11 9.11
CA ALA A 153 5.76 7.72 8.57
C ALA A 153 5.82 6.22 8.24
N THR A 154 5.19 5.36 9.05
CA THR A 154 5.19 3.91 8.84
C THR A 154 4.33 3.48 7.67
N TYR A 155 3.35 4.29 7.22
CA TYR A 155 2.53 4.03 6.03
C TYR A 155 3.36 3.99 4.73
N VAL A 156 4.52 4.59 4.77
CA VAL A 156 5.48 4.59 3.66
C VAL A 156 6.83 3.97 4.07
N GLY A 157 6.83 3.27 5.21
CA GLY A 157 7.94 2.46 5.69
C GLY A 157 9.10 3.24 6.29
N GLY A 158 8.85 4.40 6.89
CA GLY A 158 9.84 5.22 7.57
C GLY A 158 9.66 5.26 9.09
N ARG A 159 10.75 5.53 9.81
CA ARG A 159 10.70 5.83 11.24
C ARG A 159 10.35 7.31 11.45
N PRO A 160 9.41 7.65 12.32
CA PRO A 160 8.93 9.02 12.50
C PRO A 160 10.02 10.05 12.84
N THR A 161 11.09 9.62 13.49
CA THR A 161 12.22 10.46 13.88
C THR A 161 13.20 10.75 12.75
N HIS A 162 13.08 10.06 11.60
CA HIS A 162 13.95 10.18 10.44
C HIS A 162 13.20 10.56 9.17
N ALA A 163 11.91 10.27 9.12
CA ALA A 163 11.04 10.64 8.01
C ALA A 163 10.75 12.15 8.00
N PRO A 164 10.69 12.82 6.84
CA PRO A 164 10.53 14.27 6.74
C PRO A 164 9.12 14.74 7.14
N GLY A 165 9.02 15.98 7.63
CA GLY A 165 7.77 16.59 8.08
C GLY A 165 6.69 16.68 7.02
N VAL A 166 7.06 16.73 5.74
CA VAL A 166 6.10 16.72 4.61
C VAL A 166 5.15 15.53 4.63
N LEU A 167 5.53 14.39 5.25
CA LEU A 167 4.65 13.23 5.37
C LEU A 167 3.39 13.48 6.21
N ALA A 168 3.27 14.62 6.88
CA ALA A 168 2.02 15.08 7.47
C ALA A 168 0.85 15.15 6.45
N LEU A 169 1.17 15.27 5.14
CA LEU A 169 0.16 15.23 4.07
C LEU A 169 -0.64 13.92 4.02
N ILE A 170 -0.08 12.80 4.55
CA ILE A 170 -0.75 11.48 4.54
C ILE A 170 -2.02 11.52 5.39
N TRP A 171 -2.04 12.30 6.49
CA TRP A 171 -3.28 12.56 7.22
C TRP A 171 -4.39 13.05 6.30
N ARG A 172 -4.08 13.97 5.37
CA ARG A 172 -5.11 14.49 4.47
C ARG A 172 -5.61 13.45 3.49
N ALA A 173 -4.74 12.61 2.96
CA ALA A 173 -5.14 11.50 2.07
C ALA A 173 -6.08 10.51 2.78
N GLU A 174 -5.86 10.25 4.08
CA GLU A 174 -6.75 9.42 4.90
C GLU A 174 -8.05 10.16 5.23
N ALA A 175 -7.97 11.46 5.60
CA ALA A 175 -9.12 12.29 5.94
C ALA A 175 -10.06 12.59 4.77
N GLU A 176 -9.64 12.40 3.52
CA GLU A 176 -10.50 12.48 2.33
C GLU A 176 -11.42 11.27 2.17
N GLY A 177 -11.19 10.23 2.96
CA GLY A 177 -12.01 9.05 3.08
C GLY A 177 -11.20 7.77 3.06
N VAL A 178 -11.71 6.81 3.80
CA VAL A 178 -11.26 5.42 3.83
C VAL A 178 -12.43 4.55 3.43
N TRP A 179 -12.19 3.61 2.56
CA TRP A 179 -13.19 2.62 2.11
C TRP A 179 -12.70 1.22 2.42
N ALA A 180 -13.60 0.37 2.85
CA ALA A 180 -13.40 -1.06 2.81
C ALA A 180 -13.96 -1.62 1.50
N VAL A 181 -13.29 -2.60 0.94
CA VAL A 181 -13.77 -3.33 -0.24
C VAL A 181 -14.60 -4.52 0.26
N GLN A 182 -15.85 -4.60 -0.16
CA GLN A 182 -16.68 -5.74 0.22
C GLN A 182 -16.08 -7.06 -0.29
N GLY A 183 -15.85 -8.00 0.62
CA GLY A 183 -15.16 -9.25 0.32
C GLY A 183 -13.63 -9.18 0.36
N GLY A 184 -13.07 -8.05 0.85
CA GLY A 184 -11.64 -7.86 1.09
C GLY A 184 -10.91 -7.09 -0.03
N MET A 185 -9.74 -6.56 0.30
CA MET A 185 -8.92 -5.76 -0.62
C MET A 185 -8.42 -6.54 -1.85
N HIS A 186 -8.29 -7.86 -1.73
CA HIS A 186 -7.92 -8.72 -2.87
C HIS A 186 -8.90 -8.60 -4.03
N ARG A 187 -10.18 -8.31 -3.77
CA ARG A 187 -11.22 -8.12 -4.81
C ARG A 187 -10.88 -6.96 -5.76
N LEU A 188 -10.19 -5.93 -5.28
CA LEU A 188 -9.70 -4.86 -6.16
C LEU A 188 -8.68 -5.38 -7.19
N ALA A 189 -7.77 -6.26 -6.78
CA ALA A 189 -6.81 -6.86 -7.70
C ALA A 189 -7.51 -7.77 -8.72
N VAL A 190 -8.52 -8.54 -8.29
CA VAL A 190 -9.33 -9.38 -9.18
C VAL A 190 -10.08 -8.51 -10.20
N ALA A 191 -10.77 -7.46 -9.77
CA ALA A 191 -11.50 -6.57 -10.66
C ALA A 191 -10.59 -5.90 -11.71
N LEU A 192 -9.37 -5.53 -11.34
CA LEU A 192 -8.38 -4.99 -12.28
C LEU A 192 -7.86 -6.05 -13.26
N ALA A 193 -7.67 -7.29 -12.80
CA ALA A 193 -7.28 -8.41 -13.66
C ALA A 193 -8.39 -8.73 -14.68
N ASP A 194 -9.64 -8.86 -14.22
CA ASP A 194 -10.80 -9.10 -15.07
C ASP A 194 -10.99 -7.98 -16.11
N LEU A 195 -10.77 -6.71 -15.70
CA LEU A 195 -10.81 -5.58 -16.63
C LEU A 195 -9.70 -5.69 -17.69
N ALA A 196 -8.47 -6.03 -17.28
CA ALA A 196 -7.35 -6.19 -18.19
C ALA A 196 -7.60 -7.31 -19.22
N GLU A 197 -8.12 -8.47 -18.79
CA GLU A 197 -8.47 -9.58 -19.68
C GLU A 197 -9.58 -9.19 -20.67
N ARG A 198 -10.63 -8.48 -20.23
CA ARG A 198 -11.68 -7.95 -21.13
C ARG A 198 -11.12 -6.97 -22.17
N LEU A 199 -10.06 -6.26 -21.84
CA LEU A 199 -9.35 -5.38 -22.76
C LEU A 199 -8.32 -6.12 -23.64
N GLY A 200 -8.25 -7.45 -23.57
CA GLY A 200 -7.40 -8.29 -24.43
C GLY A 200 -6.00 -8.52 -23.89
N VAL A 201 -5.75 -8.29 -22.61
CA VAL A 201 -4.48 -8.64 -21.96
C VAL A 201 -4.41 -10.15 -21.73
N ASP A 202 -3.31 -10.78 -22.20
CA ASP A 202 -2.99 -12.18 -21.89
C ASP A 202 -2.33 -12.25 -20.51
N LEU A 203 -3.11 -12.64 -19.49
CA LEU A 203 -2.68 -12.72 -18.12
C LEU A 203 -2.13 -14.11 -17.79
N ARG A 204 -0.84 -14.22 -17.57
CA ARG A 204 -0.14 -15.49 -17.29
C ARG A 204 0.28 -15.58 -15.84
N LEU A 205 -0.60 -16.12 -15.00
CA LEU A 205 -0.30 -16.40 -13.60
C LEU A 205 0.62 -17.63 -13.46
N ALA A 206 1.29 -17.74 -12.31
CA ALA A 206 2.24 -18.82 -12.01
C ALA A 206 3.32 -19.01 -13.10
N THR A 207 3.67 -17.94 -13.83
CA THR A 207 4.60 -17.97 -14.95
C THR A 207 5.80 -17.05 -14.62
N PRO A 208 6.83 -17.54 -13.90
CA PRO A 208 7.94 -16.71 -13.48
C PRO A 208 8.80 -16.24 -14.65
N ALA A 209 9.10 -14.95 -14.70
CA ALA A 209 10.12 -14.41 -15.60
C ALA A 209 11.52 -14.72 -15.04
N ARG A 210 12.37 -15.32 -15.85
CA ARG A 210 13.76 -15.66 -15.50
C ARG A 210 14.73 -14.53 -15.84
N ARG A 211 14.50 -13.87 -17.00
CA ARG A 211 15.45 -12.89 -17.52
C ARG A 211 14.76 -11.88 -18.44
N ILE A 212 15.23 -10.63 -18.38
CA ILE A 212 14.91 -9.61 -19.38
C ILE A 212 16.04 -9.58 -20.42
N VAL A 213 15.69 -9.83 -21.68
CA VAL A 213 16.66 -9.97 -22.77
C VAL A 213 16.93 -8.60 -23.40
N ARG A 214 18.23 -8.33 -23.63
CA ARG A 214 18.72 -7.11 -24.29
C ARG A 214 19.42 -7.44 -25.60
N GLN A 215 19.17 -6.62 -26.62
CA GLN A 215 19.92 -6.64 -27.89
C GLN A 215 20.19 -5.19 -28.31
N ALA A 216 21.39 -4.92 -28.79
CA ALA A 216 21.82 -3.57 -29.22
C ALA A 216 21.49 -2.46 -28.19
N GLY A 217 21.69 -2.74 -26.90
CA GLY A 217 21.49 -1.76 -25.81
C GLY A 217 20.02 -1.53 -25.39
N ARG A 218 19.06 -2.25 -25.96
CA ARG A 218 17.62 -2.10 -25.73
C ARG A 218 17.01 -3.40 -25.23
N VAL A 219 15.93 -3.34 -24.46
CA VAL A 219 15.08 -4.51 -24.12
C VAL A 219 14.29 -4.94 -25.35
N THR A 220 14.29 -6.25 -25.64
CA THR A 220 13.63 -6.85 -26.82
C THR A 220 12.75 -8.04 -26.49
N ALA A 221 12.91 -8.67 -25.32
CA ALA A 221 12.11 -9.82 -24.93
C ALA A 221 12.17 -10.07 -23.40
N VAL A 222 11.25 -10.90 -22.93
CA VAL A 222 11.28 -11.50 -21.60
C VAL A 222 11.40 -13.02 -21.76
N GLN A 223 12.36 -13.64 -21.09
CA GLN A 223 12.52 -15.10 -21.04
C GLN A 223 11.89 -15.63 -19.74
N LEU A 224 11.01 -16.61 -19.89
CA LEU A 224 10.34 -17.29 -18.81
C LEU A 224 11.23 -18.40 -18.20
N GLN A 225 10.82 -18.94 -17.06
CA GLN A 225 11.59 -19.99 -16.36
C GLN A 225 11.64 -21.31 -17.16
N ASP A 226 10.61 -21.61 -17.94
CA ASP A 226 10.52 -22.77 -18.85
C ASP A 226 11.39 -22.64 -20.12
N GLY A 227 12.07 -21.50 -20.31
CA GLY A 227 12.89 -21.20 -21.48
C GLY A 227 12.14 -20.45 -22.60
N THR A 228 10.81 -20.36 -22.53
CA THR A 228 10.01 -19.61 -23.51
C THR A 228 10.46 -18.15 -23.54
N THR A 229 10.64 -17.61 -24.75
CA THR A 229 11.02 -16.21 -24.95
C THR A 229 9.85 -15.44 -25.57
N LEU A 230 9.41 -14.38 -24.88
CA LEU A 230 8.33 -13.50 -25.29
C LEU A 230 8.92 -12.20 -25.86
N PRO A 231 8.91 -11.99 -27.19
CA PRO A 231 9.34 -10.73 -27.77
C PRO A 231 8.46 -9.56 -27.29
N CYS A 232 9.05 -8.39 -27.06
CA CYS A 232 8.31 -7.20 -26.69
C CYS A 232 8.97 -5.92 -27.21
N ALA A 233 8.16 -4.93 -27.55
CA ALA A 233 8.61 -3.60 -27.92
C ALA A 233 8.97 -2.75 -26.69
N ALA A 234 8.33 -3.06 -25.54
CA ALA A 234 8.54 -2.44 -24.23
C ALA A 234 8.26 -3.45 -23.12
N CYS A 235 8.99 -3.34 -22.01
CA CYS A 235 8.81 -4.15 -20.81
C CYS A 235 8.55 -3.20 -19.62
N VAL A 236 7.45 -3.40 -18.91
CA VAL A 236 7.16 -2.70 -17.64
C VAL A 236 7.43 -3.67 -16.50
N PHE A 237 8.42 -3.36 -15.68
CA PHE A 237 8.73 -4.14 -14.49
C PHE A 237 7.97 -3.56 -13.28
N ALA A 238 7.04 -4.34 -12.74
CA ALA A 238 6.20 -3.95 -11.60
C ALA A 238 6.65 -4.56 -10.26
N GLY A 239 7.76 -5.28 -10.25
CA GLY A 239 8.42 -5.77 -9.02
C GLY A 239 9.22 -4.67 -8.32
N ASP A 240 9.92 -5.04 -7.24
CA ASP A 240 10.78 -4.07 -6.55
C ASP A 240 11.99 -3.69 -7.43
N PRO A 241 12.23 -2.38 -7.68
CA PRO A 241 13.37 -1.95 -8.49
C PRO A 241 14.72 -2.43 -8.01
N ALA A 242 14.86 -2.77 -6.72
CA ALA A 242 16.08 -3.34 -6.17
C ALA A 242 16.42 -4.72 -6.75
N ALA A 243 15.44 -5.50 -7.21
CA ALA A 243 15.67 -6.75 -7.91
C ALA A 243 16.47 -6.55 -9.21
N LEU A 244 16.19 -5.47 -9.95
CA LEU A 244 16.97 -5.11 -11.14
C LEU A 244 18.39 -4.70 -10.76
N ALA A 245 18.54 -3.84 -9.74
CA ALA A 245 19.84 -3.39 -9.24
C ALA A 245 20.67 -4.55 -8.69
N ALA A 246 20.05 -5.59 -8.13
CA ALA A 246 20.69 -6.82 -7.68
C ALA A 246 21.05 -7.79 -8.84
N GLY A 247 20.52 -7.55 -10.05
CA GLY A 247 20.78 -8.41 -11.21
C GLY A 247 19.94 -9.68 -11.29
N HIS A 248 18.86 -9.80 -10.51
CA HIS A 248 18.01 -11.00 -10.46
C HIS A 248 17.43 -11.39 -11.82
N LEU A 249 17.14 -10.42 -12.68
CA LEU A 249 16.61 -10.63 -14.03
C LEU A 249 17.68 -10.48 -15.13
N GLY A 250 18.96 -10.49 -14.76
CA GLY A 250 20.11 -10.42 -15.64
C GLY A 250 21.11 -9.34 -15.24
N GLU A 251 22.41 -9.71 -15.22
CA GLU A 251 23.51 -8.80 -14.81
C GLU A 251 23.52 -7.48 -15.57
N GLY A 252 23.17 -7.50 -16.87
CA GLY A 252 23.11 -6.30 -17.70
C GLY A 252 22.04 -5.29 -17.29
N LEU A 253 21.20 -5.56 -16.30
CA LEU A 253 20.15 -4.68 -15.80
C LEU A 253 20.55 -3.89 -14.54
N ARG A 254 21.69 -4.20 -13.93
CA ARG A 254 22.14 -3.56 -12.67
C ARG A 254 22.21 -2.04 -12.77
N THR A 255 22.50 -1.52 -13.94
CA THR A 255 22.59 -0.08 -14.20
C THR A 255 21.27 0.56 -14.64
N ALA A 256 20.19 -0.23 -14.79
CA ALA A 256 18.90 0.29 -15.22
C ALA A 256 18.28 1.24 -14.17
N VAL A 257 18.59 0.99 -12.89
CA VAL A 257 18.11 1.81 -11.76
C VAL A 257 19.31 2.24 -10.92
N PRO A 258 19.45 3.53 -10.56
CA PRO A 258 20.53 3.99 -9.69
C PRO A 258 20.37 3.41 -8.28
N ALA A 259 21.49 3.07 -7.63
CA ALA A 259 21.50 2.54 -6.27
C ALA A 259 20.78 3.46 -5.27
N SER A 260 20.93 4.78 -5.44
CA SER A 260 20.21 5.78 -4.63
C SER A 260 18.69 5.71 -4.73
N GLY A 261 18.17 5.12 -5.80
CA GLY A 261 16.73 4.89 -5.99
C GLY A 261 16.19 3.65 -5.27
N THR A 262 17.06 2.76 -4.80
CA THR A 262 16.67 1.48 -4.19
C THR A 262 17.10 1.33 -2.73
N THR A 263 18.07 2.11 -2.26
CA THR A 263 18.62 2.09 -0.89
C THR A 263 18.57 3.47 -0.25
N PRO A 264 18.49 3.56 1.10
CA PRO A 264 18.24 2.47 2.06
C PRO A 264 16.83 1.89 1.91
N ARG A 265 16.61 0.68 2.45
CA ARG A 265 15.31 -0.01 2.39
C ARG A 265 14.33 0.53 3.42
N SER A 266 13.05 0.53 3.08
CA SER A 266 11.96 0.86 4.01
C SER A 266 11.75 -0.25 5.05
N LEU A 267 10.96 0.03 6.06
CA LEU A 267 10.50 -1.00 7.00
C LEU A 267 9.83 -2.16 6.26
N SER A 268 9.92 -3.34 6.88
CA SER A 268 9.18 -4.55 6.62
C SER A 268 8.04 -4.71 7.62
N ALA A 269 7.41 -5.89 7.66
CA ALA A 269 6.40 -6.24 8.66
C ALA A 269 6.46 -7.72 9.05
N TRP A 270 6.03 -8.02 10.29
CA TRP A 270 5.45 -9.30 10.67
C TRP A 270 3.94 -9.17 10.53
N VAL A 271 3.33 -10.05 9.75
CA VAL A 271 1.91 -9.98 9.42
C VAL A 271 1.23 -11.26 9.84
N TRP A 272 0.29 -11.15 10.77
CA TRP A 272 -0.61 -12.23 11.18
C TRP A 272 -1.89 -12.16 10.34
N SER A 273 -2.22 -13.26 9.65
CA SER A 273 -3.47 -13.36 8.87
C SER A 273 -4.20 -14.63 9.30
N PHE A 274 -5.32 -14.49 10.01
CA PHE A 274 -6.00 -15.61 10.66
C PHE A 274 -7.50 -15.37 10.84
N ALA A 275 -8.23 -16.42 11.21
CA ALA A 275 -9.61 -16.32 11.66
C ALA A 275 -9.73 -16.80 13.10
N ALA A 276 -10.45 -16.03 13.92
CA ALA A 276 -10.68 -16.34 15.33
C ALA A 276 -11.93 -15.64 15.87
N MET A 277 -12.43 -16.09 17.01
CA MET A 277 -13.38 -15.32 17.81
C MET A 277 -12.61 -14.31 18.65
N ALA A 278 -12.85 -13.02 18.43
CA ALA A 278 -12.37 -11.99 19.34
C ALA A 278 -13.14 -12.06 20.66
N LYS A 279 -12.44 -11.93 21.79
CA LYS A 279 -13.00 -11.97 23.14
C LYS A 279 -12.41 -10.87 24.02
N GLY A 280 -13.12 -10.52 25.08
CA GLY A 280 -12.72 -9.49 26.04
C GLY A 280 -13.50 -8.19 25.92
N PRO A 281 -13.28 -7.25 26.85
CA PRO A 281 -14.08 -6.02 26.95
C PRO A 281 -13.98 -5.10 25.74
N LEU A 282 -12.90 -5.17 24.94
CA LEU A 282 -12.75 -4.35 23.75
C LEU A 282 -13.44 -4.92 22.50
N THR A 283 -13.89 -6.18 22.54
CA THR A 283 -14.49 -6.85 21.38
C THR A 283 -15.68 -6.09 20.76
N PRO A 284 -16.66 -5.57 21.54
CA PRO A 284 -17.77 -4.84 20.95
C PRO A 284 -17.36 -3.53 20.29
N ASP A 285 -16.26 -2.98 20.73
CA ASP A 285 -15.75 -1.68 20.28
C ASP A 285 -14.78 -1.78 19.09
N LEU A 286 -14.35 -2.98 18.67
CA LEU A 286 -13.53 -3.11 17.47
C LEU A 286 -14.31 -2.66 16.24
N ILE A 287 -13.64 -1.91 15.38
CA ILE A 287 -14.10 -1.50 14.05
C ILE A 287 -13.22 -2.12 12.98
N HIS A 288 -13.44 -1.78 11.71
CA HIS A 288 -12.61 -2.31 10.62
C HIS A 288 -11.12 -1.99 10.80
N HIS A 289 -10.76 -0.76 11.14
CA HIS A 289 -9.37 -0.34 11.36
C HIS A 289 -9.11 0.06 12.82
N ASN A 290 -8.21 -0.65 13.48
CA ASN A 290 -7.85 -0.39 14.88
C ASN A 290 -6.33 -0.26 15.01
N VAL A 291 -5.86 0.68 15.85
CA VAL A 291 -4.44 0.89 16.14
C VAL A 291 -4.25 0.84 17.64
N PHE A 292 -3.44 -0.11 18.11
CA PHE A 292 -3.07 -0.27 19.52
C PHE A 292 -1.65 0.25 19.70
N PHE A 293 -1.52 1.42 20.31
CA PHE A 293 -0.23 2.07 20.44
C PHE A 293 0.61 1.48 21.56
N SER A 294 1.94 1.48 21.37
CA SER A 294 2.91 1.20 22.42
C SER A 294 2.90 2.30 23.49
N ALA A 295 3.29 1.95 24.71
CA ALA A 295 3.44 2.94 25.78
C ALA A 295 4.61 3.91 25.49
N ASP A 296 5.73 3.37 24.97
CA ASP A 296 6.90 4.15 24.59
C ASP A 296 7.28 3.92 23.11
N PRO A 297 7.15 4.94 22.24
CA PRO A 297 7.60 4.85 20.84
C PRO A 297 9.09 4.51 20.66
N LYS A 298 9.94 4.77 21.68
CA LYS A 298 11.36 4.40 21.61
C LYS A 298 11.56 2.89 21.69
N ALA A 299 10.71 2.19 22.44
CA ALA A 299 10.74 0.72 22.53
C ALA A 299 10.28 0.05 21.23
N GLU A 300 9.60 0.77 20.34
CA GLU A 300 9.29 0.32 18.98
C GLU A 300 10.42 0.69 18.00
N PHE A 301 10.71 1.98 17.84
CA PHE A 301 11.58 2.47 16.77
C PHE A 301 13.08 2.36 17.07
N GLY A 302 13.47 2.21 18.35
CA GLY A 302 14.86 1.98 18.74
C GLY A 302 15.43 0.67 18.21
N PRO A 303 14.80 -0.48 18.55
CA PRO A 303 15.17 -1.80 18.00
C PRO A 303 15.09 -1.86 16.48
N LEU A 304 14.02 -1.33 15.87
CA LEU A 304 13.90 -1.28 14.40
C LEU A 304 15.09 -0.60 13.72
N GLY A 305 15.62 0.48 14.34
CA GLY A 305 16.80 1.18 13.85
C GLY A 305 18.10 0.36 13.93
N LYS A 306 18.11 -0.70 14.75
CA LYS A 306 19.23 -1.64 14.93
C LYS A 306 19.04 -2.95 14.14
N GLY A 307 17.96 -3.09 13.39
CA GLY A 307 17.63 -4.33 12.69
C GLY A 307 16.98 -5.40 13.58
N GLU A 308 16.41 -5.00 14.71
CA GLU A 308 15.84 -5.91 15.70
C GLU A 308 14.31 -5.80 15.76
N MET A 309 13.65 -6.84 16.28
CA MET A 309 12.21 -6.83 16.53
C MET A 309 11.85 -5.83 17.64
N PRO A 310 10.80 -4.99 17.47
CA PRO A 310 10.34 -4.07 18.50
C PRO A 310 10.06 -4.78 19.84
N GLU A 311 10.46 -4.15 20.93
CA GLU A 311 10.14 -4.67 22.29
C GLU A 311 8.66 -4.45 22.63
N GLN A 312 8.16 -3.28 22.27
CA GLN A 312 6.76 -2.88 22.47
C GLN A 312 6.21 -2.33 21.15
N PRO A 313 5.73 -3.20 20.25
CA PRO A 313 5.22 -2.75 18.95
C PRO A 313 3.90 -2.01 19.07
N THR A 314 3.68 -1.02 18.21
CA THR A 314 2.34 -0.60 17.83
C THR A 314 1.73 -1.69 16.96
N LEU A 315 0.48 -2.07 17.25
CA LEU A 315 -0.24 -3.11 16.54
C LEU A 315 -1.37 -2.47 15.73
N TYR A 316 -1.32 -2.66 14.42
CA TYR A 316 -2.46 -2.33 13.58
C TYR A 316 -3.28 -3.59 13.36
N ILE A 317 -4.59 -3.52 13.58
CA ILE A 317 -5.53 -4.62 13.40
C ILE A 317 -6.60 -4.22 12.39
N CYS A 318 -6.65 -4.94 11.27
CA CYS A 318 -7.80 -4.95 10.37
C CYS A 318 -8.74 -6.09 10.79
N ALA A 319 -9.95 -5.75 11.20
CA ALA A 319 -11.03 -6.70 11.42
C ALA A 319 -11.91 -6.67 10.16
N GLU A 320 -11.61 -7.57 9.21
CA GLU A 320 -12.14 -7.50 7.85
C GLU A 320 -13.67 -7.57 7.80
N ASP A 321 -14.25 -8.36 8.68
CA ASP A 321 -15.69 -8.60 8.71
C ASP A 321 -16.48 -7.50 9.43
N ARG A 322 -15.82 -6.44 9.91
CA ARG A 322 -16.43 -5.29 10.60
C ARG A 322 -16.54 -4.03 9.75
N ALA A 323 -16.38 -4.15 8.45
CA ALA A 323 -16.49 -3.02 7.53
C ALA A 323 -17.90 -2.46 7.43
N ALA A 324 -18.92 -3.31 7.56
CA ALA A 324 -20.34 -2.93 7.55
C ALA A 324 -21.16 -3.97 8.29
N GLY A 325 -22.17 -3.50 9.03
CA GLY A 325 -23.14 -4.37 9.68
C GLY A 325 -22.83 -4.71 11.15
N PRO A 326 -23.60 -5.62 11.74
CA PRO A 326 -23.44 -6.05 13.13
C PRO A 326 -22.13 -6.81 13.34
N VAL A 327 -21.69 -6.89 14.59
CA VAL A 327 -20.56 -7.75 14.98
C VAL A 327 -20.83 -9.18 14.50
N PRO A 328 -19.92 -9.83 13.78
CA PRO A 328 -20.10 -11.19 13.28
C PRO A 328 -20.37 -12.19 14.42
N VAL A 329 -21.19 -13.17 14.13
CA VAL A 329 -21.42 -14.32 15.04
C VAL A 329 -20.50 -15.45 14.58
N GLY A 330 -19.47 -15.76 15.37
CA GLY A 330 -18.49 -16.80 15.04
C GLY A 330 -17.08 -16.25 14.76
N PRO A 331 -16.21 -17.06 14.17
CA PRO A 331 -14.85 -16.62 13.80
C PRO A 331 -14.88 -15.50 12.76
N GLU A 332 -14.09 -14.45 13.03
CA GLU A 332 -13.88 -13.28 12.16
C GLU A 332 -12.48 -13.34 11.56
N ARG A 333 -12.29 -12.70 10.40
CA ARG A 333 -11.00 -12.59 9.71
C ARG A 333 -10.25 -11.37 10.21
N PHE A 334 -8.98 -11.60 10.56
CA PHE A 334 -8.10 -10.57 11.09
C PHE A 334 -6.76 -10.54 10.36
N GLU A 335 -6.30 -9.34 10.07
CA GLU A 335 -4.89 -9.08 9.76
C GLU A 335 -4.29 -8.18 10.84
N ILE A 336 -3.16 -8.61 11.44
CA ILE A 336 -2.41 -7.80 12.41
C ILE A 336 -1.04 -7.51 11.83
N ILE A 337 -0.70 -6.23 11.73
CA ILE A 337 0.58 -5.77 11.18
C ILE A 337 1.44 -5.20 12.31
N VAL A 338 2.67 -5.71 12.39
CA VAL A 338 3.73 -5.27 13.29
C VAL A 338 4.93 -4.81 12.46
N ASN A 339 5.42 -3.61 12.70
CA ASN A 339 6.60 -3.09 11.98
C ASN A 339 7.82 -3.99 12.19
N ALA A 340 8.58 -4.24 11.11
CA ALA A 340 9.78 -5.06 11.10
C ALA A 340 10.95 -4.32 10.43
N PRO A 341 12.20 -4.64 10.78
CA PRO A 341 13.36 -4.19 10.01
C PRO A 341 13.46 -4.96 8.70
N PRO A 342 13.93 -4.33 7.60
CA PRO A 342 14.24 -5.03 6.36
C PRO A 342 15.53 -5.85 6.48
N GLY A 343 15.70 -6.84 5.59
CA GLY A 343 16.94 -7.62 5.43
C GLY A 343 17.25 -8.58 6.57
N ARG A 344 16.34 -8.77 7.51
CA ARG A 344 16.52 -9.65 8.64
C ARG A 344 16.15 -11.10 8.27
N PRO A 345 17.06 -12.07 8.40
CA PRO A 345 16.73 -13.48 8.26
C PRO A 345 15.85 -13.95 9.44
N ASP A 346 15.06 -14.98 9.20
CA ASP A 346 14.27 -15.62 10.26
C ASP A 346 15.19 -16.25 11.31
N GLN A 347 14.82 -16.12 12.59
CA GLN A 347 15.47 -16.78 13.72
C GLN A 347 14.50 -17.80 14.32
N PRO A 348 14.99 -18.91 14.92
CA PRO A 348 14.12 -19.95 15.48
C PRO A 348 13.11 -19.43 16.52
N GLU A 349 13.49 -18.42 17.29
CA GLU A 349 12.66 -17.84 18.35
C GLU A 349 11.71 -16.75 17.85
N ASP A 350 11.77 -16.34 16.57
CA ASP A 350 11.00 -15.17 16.08
C ASP A 350 9.51 -15.38 16.18
N PHE A 351 9.01 -16.57 15.89
CA PHE A 351 7.59 -16.86 16.06
C PHE A 351 7.16 -16.63 17.51
N ALA A 352 7.81 -17.32 18.48
CA ALA A 352 7.45 -17.23 19.89
C ALA A 352 7.55 -15.78 20.42
N ARG A 353 8.60 -15.07 19.99
CA ARG A 353 8.83 -13.68 20.38
C ARG A 353 7.78 -12.73 19.79
N CYS A 354 7.48 -12.86 18.49
CA CYS A 354 6.46 -12.05 17.82
C CYS A 354 5.08 -12.36 18.40
N HIS A 355 4.75 -13.65 18.62
CA HIS A 355 3.50 -14.08 19.22
C HIS A 355 3.31 -13.46 20.61
N ALA A 356 4.30 -13.61 21.50
CA ALA A 356 4.24 -13.04 22.84
C ALA A 356 4.05 -11.51 22.81
N ARG A 357 4.85 -10.79 22.01
CA ARG A 357 4.80 -9.32 21.91
C ARG A 357 3.51 -8.80 21.29
N THR A 358 2.83 -9.60 20.49
CA THR A 358 1.54 -9.27 19.89
C THR A 358 0.38 -9.64 20.80
N PHE A 359 0.21 -10.93 21.10
CA PHE A 359 -1.02 -11.42 21.75
C PHE A 359 -1.02 -11.24 23.26
N GLN A 360 0.13 -11.31 23.95
CA GLN A 360 0.19 -10.97 25.37
C GLN A 360 -0.13 -9.49 25.59
N ARG A 361 0.36 -8.61 24.69
CA ARG A 361 0.05 -7.18 24.77
C ARG A 361 -1.43 -6.91 24.53
N LEU A 362 -2.05 -7.50 23.51
CA LEU A 362 -3.47 -7.36 23.25
C LEU A 362 -4.31 -7.86 24.44
N ARG A 363 -3.91 -8.98 25.06
CA ARG A 363 -4.54 -9.51 26.27
C ARG A 363 -4.46 -8.52 27.43
N GLN A 364 -3.30 -7.88 27.64
CA GLN A 364 -3.14 -6.83 28.67
C GLN A 364 -4.04 -5.62 28.43
N MET A 365 -4.31 -5.29 27.15
CA MET A 365 -5.23 -4.22 26.76
C MET A 365 -6.70 -4.65 26.75
N GLY A 366 -7.02 -5.93 27.00
CA GLY A 366 -8.39 -6.44 27.07
C GLY A 366 -8.94 -7.04 25.79
N LEU A 367 -8.08 -7.49 24.88
CA LEU A 367 -8.46 -8.18 23.65
C LEU A 367 -7.72 -9.53 23.54
N THR A 368 -8.48 -10.61 23.32
CA THR A 368 -7.95 -11.96 23.11
C THR A 368 -8.61 -12.61 21.89
N PHE A 369 -8.01 -13.66 21.39
CA PHE A 369 -8.50 -14.41 20.23
C PHE A 369 -8.60 -15.90 20.57
N THR A 370 -9.61 -16.57 20.04
CA THR A 370 -9.82 -18.02 20.22
C THR A 370 -10.20 -18.66 18.88
N PRO A 371 -9.38 -19.59 18.33
CA PRO A 371 -8.02 -19.91 18.80
C PRO A 371 -7.05 -18.74 18.63
N GLU A 372 -5.96 -18.71 19.39
CA GLU A 372 -4.82 -17.84 19.07
C GLU A 372 -4.13 -18.42 17.83
N PRO A 373 -3.60 -17.57 16.91
CA PRO A 373 -3.00 -18.05 15.67
C PRO A 373 -1.68 -18.78 15.90
N GLU A 374 -1.43 -19.78 15.07
CA GLU A 374 -0.21 -20.57 15.02
C GLU A 374 0.81 -20.01 14.00
N ALA A 375 1.94 -20.70 13.84
CA ALA A 375 3.06 -20.21 13.02
C ALA A 375 2.69 -20.00 11.54
N GLU A 376 1.78 -20.81 11.01
CA GLU A 376 1.31 -20.76 9.63
C GLU A 376 0.57 -19.45 9.29
N ALA A 377 0.02 -18.79 10.32
CA ALA A 377 -0.64 -17.50 10.17
C ALA A 377 0.35 -16.33 10.10
N LEU A 378 1.64 -16.54 10.42
CA LEU A 378 2.65 -15.49 10.45
C LEU A 378 3.41 -15.40 9.13
N THR A 379 3.37 -14.25 8.49
CA THR A 379 4.29 -13.89 7.41
C THR A 379 5.43 -13.04 7.96
N THR A 380 6.66 -13.49 7.74
CA THR A 380 7.89 -12.84 8.23
C THR A 380 8.54 -11.97 7.15
N PRO A 381 9.49 -11.06 7.52
CA PRO A 381 10.30 -10.33 6.54
C PRO A 381 11.03 -11.23 5.54
N ALA A 382 11.56 -12.38 5.98
CA ALA A 382 12.24 -13.31 5.09
C ALA A 382 11.26 -14.03 4.15
N MET A 383 10.02 -14.28 4.58
CA MET A 383 8.97 -14.79 3.68
C MET A 383 8.58 -13.72 2.64
N LEU A 384 8.50 -12.45 3.03
CA LEU A 384 8.25 -11.35 2.09
C LEU A 384 9.38 -11.23 1.07
N GLU A 385 10.66 -11.41 1.46
CA GLU A 385 11.79 -11.46 0.51
C GLU A 385 11.65 -12.63 -0.47
N ARG A 386 11.21 -13.80 -0.01
CA ARG A 386 10.96 -14.95 -0.92
C ARG A 386 9.82 -14.68 -1.91
N LEU A 387 8.77 -13.99 -1.47
CA LEU A 387 7.64 -13.59 -2.32
C LEU A 387 8.01 -12.47 -3.31
N PHE A 388 8.88 -11.55 -2.89
CA PHE A 388 9.30 -10.39 -3.65
C PHE A 388 10.83 -10.27 -3.68
N PRO A 389 11.52 -11.11 -4.45
CA PRO A 389 12.99 -11.18 -4.47
C PRO A 389 13.66 -9.83 -4.77
N GLY A 390 14.69 -9.50 -4.01
CA GLY A 390 15.42 -8.24 -4.08
C GLY A 390 14.83 -7.13 -3.22
N SER A 391 13.66 -7.35 -2.58
CA SER A 391 13.05 -6.37 -1.69
C SER A 391 13.73 -6.25 -0.33
N ALA A 392 14.54 -7.22 0.08
CA ALA A 392 15.00 -7.41 1.46
C ALA A 392 13.83 -7.50 2.46
N GLY A 393 12.68 -8.05 2.02
CA GLY A 393 11.43 -8.09 2.79
C GLY A 393 10.76 -6.73 3.01
N SER A 394 11.32 -5.66 2.49
CA SER A 394 10.76 -4.31 2.56
C SER A 394 9.47 -4.23 1.74
N ILE A 395 8.40 -3.71 2.35
CA ILE A 395 7.07 -3.68 1.71
C ILE A 395 6.75 -2.33 1.02
N TYR A 396 7.62 -1.34 1.19
CA TYR A 396 7.42 0.00 0.63
C TYR A 396 8.57 0.46 -0.28
N GLY A 397 9.48 -0.43 -0.67
CA GLY A 397 10.61 -0.13 -1.52
C GLY A 397 11.70 0.69 -0.80
N ARG A 398 12.14 1.79 -1.40
CA ARG A 398 13.12 2.69 -0.81
C ARG A 398 12.56 3.40 0.43
N SER A 399 13.37 3.54 1.48
CA SER A 399 13.01 4.28 2.70
C SER A 399 12.71 5.76 2.41
N PRO A 400 11.68 6.35 3.03
CA PRO A 400 11.39 7.78 2.94
C PRO A 400 12.25 8.61 3.90
N GLU A 401 13.17 8.01 4.64
CA GLU A 401 14.01 8.69 5.63
C GLU A 401 15.02 9.63 4.97
N GLY A 402 15.12 10.84 5.48
CA GLY A 402 15.96 11.92 4.96
C GLY A 402 15.18 12.98 4.18
N THR A 403 15.72 14.21 4.15
CA THR A 403 15.02 15.41 3.66
C THR A 403 14.51 15.30 2.22
N PHE A 404 15.29 14.67 1.34
CA PHE A 404 14.96 14.52 -0.10
C PHE A 404 14.63 13.08 -0.50
N ALA A 405 14.49 12.18 0.47
CA ALA A 405 14.34 10.76 0.23
C ALA A 405 13.08 10.41 -0.60
N THR A 406 11.98 11.15 -0.40
CA THR A 406 10.73 10.98 -1.14
C THR A 406 10.87 11.25 -2.65
N PHE A 407 11.84 12.08 -3.05
CA PHE A 407 12.11 12.41 -4.45
C PHE A 407 13.13 11.49 -5.12
N ALA A 408 13.78 10.61 -4.36
CA ALA A 408 14.82 9.72 -4.87
C ALA A 408 14.28 8.39 -5.42
N ARG A 409 12.96 8.14 -5.36
CA ARG A 409 12.37 6.94 -5.95
C ARG A 409 12.54 6.95 -7.47
N PRO A 410 12.86 5.80 -8.09
CA PRO A 410 13.04 5.73 -9.52
C PRO A 410 11.74 6.06 -10.25
N GLN A 411 11.84 6.81 -11.33
CA GLN A 411 10.72 7.18 -12.20
C GLN A 411 10.35 6.03 -13.14
N ALA A 412 9.27 6.20 -13.88
CA ALA A 412 8.79 5.20 -14.85
C ALA A 412 9.85 4.81 -15.89
N ARG A 413 10.61 5.76 -16.45
CA ARG A 413 11.71 5.46 -17.38
C ARG A 413 12.97 5.04 -16.62
N THR A 414 13.59 3.94 -17.06
CA THR A 414 14.91 3.52 -16.57
C THR A 414 16.02 4.09 -17.46
N ALA A 415 17.27 3.89 -17.05
CA ALA A 415 18.43 4.18 -17.90
C ALA A 415 18.54 3.25 -19.12
N LEU A 416 17.74 2.17 -19.18
CA LEU A 416 17.78 1.19 -20.26
C LEU A 416 16.58 1.37 -21.18
N PRO A 417 16.77 1.72 -22.46
CA PRO A 417 15.68 1.86 -23.44
C PRO A 417 14.81 0.60 -23.53
N GLY A 418 13.49 0.80 -23.54
CA GLY A 418 12.50 -0.27 -23.58
C GLY A 418 12.19 -0.93 -22.23
N LEU A 419 12.84 -0.50 -21.13
CA LEU A 419 12.52 -0.94 -19.77
C LEU A 419 11.92 0.20 -18.96
N TYR A 420 10.77 -0.07 -18.35
CA TYR A 420 10.02 0.88 -17.53
C TYR A 420 9.68 0.29 -16.17
N LEU A 421 9.37 1.14 -15.20
CA LEU A 421 9.02 0.75 -13.83
C LEU A 421 7.58 1.16 -13.49
N ALA A 422 6.91 0.29 -12.76
CA ALA A 422 5.66 0.57 -12.07
C ALA A 422 5.67 -0.06 -10.66
N GLY A 423 4.60 0.16 -9.89
CA GLY A 423 4.44 -0.42 -8.56
C GLY A 423 4.91 0.49 -7.43
N GLY A 424 4.74 0.03 -6.19
CA GLY A 424 5.00 0.80 -4.97
C GLY A 424 6.48 1.14 -4.71
N GLY A 425 7.42 0.50 -5.43
CA GLY A 425 8.84 0.83 -5.39
C GLY A 425 9.24 1.99 -6.30
N ALA A 426 8.39 2.34 -7.27
CA ALA A 426 8.60 3.43 -8.21
C ALA A 426 7.91 4.74 -7.75
N HIS A 427 8.22 5.84 -8.43
CA HIS A 427 7.50 7.11 -8.27
C HIS A 427 6.01 6.95 -8.67
N PRO A 428 5.03 7.55 -7.97
CA PRO A 428 5.17 8.55 -6.91
C PRO A 428 5.48 7.98 -5.51
N GLY A 429 5.29 6.70 -5.26
CA GLY A 429 5.61 6.14 -3.97
C GLY A 429 4.88 4.86 -3.57
N ALA A 430 4.89 4.59 -2.28
CA ALA A 430 4.24 3.43 -1.69
C ALA A 430 2.75 3.67 -1.43
N GLY A 431 1.98 2.59 -1.37
CA GLY A 431 0.53 2.56 -1.18
C GLY A 431 -0.22 2.17 -2.45
N VAL A 432 -1.40 1.58 -2.29
CA VAL A 432 -2.18 1.03 -3.41
C VAL A 432 -2.53 2.10 -4.46
N PRO A 433 -3.01 3.31 -4.08
CA PRO A 433 -3.27 4.37 -5.07
C PRO A 433 -2.00 4.84 -5.77
N MET A 434 -0.89 4.92 -5.05
CA MET A 434 0.40 5.35 -5.62
C MET A 434 0.93 4.30 -6.61
N ALA A 435 0.76 3.01 -6.33
CA ALA A 435 1.10 1.94 -7.25
C ALA A 435 0.27 2.03 -8.54
N ALA A 436 -1.03 2.33 -8.45
CA ALA A 436 -1.89 2.55 -9.62
C ALA A 436 -1.44 3.78 -10.44
N LEU A 437 -1.13 4.91 -9.80
CA LEU A 437 -0.58 6.09 -10.45
C LEU A 437 0.76 5.81 -11.14
N SER A 438 1.64 5.02 -10.52
CA SER A 438 2.91 4.62 -11.14
C SER A 438 2.69 3.82 -12.43
N GLY A 439 1.67 2.94 -12.46
CA GLY A 439 1.24 2.23 -13.67
C GLY A 439 0.78 3.18 -14.78
N LYS A 440 -0.03 4.19 -14.42
CA LYS A 440 -0.45 5.26 -15.35
C LYS A 440 0.75 6.02 -15.92
N HIS A 441 1.74 6.36 -15.08
CA HIS A 441 2.96 7.04 -15.53
C HIS A 441 3.82 6.16 -16.44
N ALA A 442 3.94 4.87 -16.12
CA ALA A 442 4.66 3.90 -16.95
C ALA A 442 3.98 3.73 -18.32
N ALA A 443 2.66 3.55 -18.36
CA ALA A 443 1.91 3.44 -19.60
C ALA A 443 2.07 4.69 -20.47
N ALA A 444 1.95 5.88 -19.89
CA ALA A 444 2.16 7.14 -20.61
C ALA A 444 3.59 7.25 -21.18
N ALA A 445 4.60 6.81 -20.43
CA ALA A 445 6.00 6.80 -20.87
C ALA A 445 6.20 5.82 -22.03
N VAL A 446 5.67 4.59 -21.93
CA VAL A 446 5.72 3.57 -22.98
C VAL A 446 5.09 4.10 -24.29
N LEU A 447 3.86 4.62 -24.19
CA LEU A 447 3.14 5.14 -25.37
C LEU A 447 3.87 6.29 -26.04
N ALA A 448 4.43 7.22 -25.27
CA ALA A 448 5.20 8.34 -25.81
C ALA A 448 6.46 7.84 -26.55
N ASP A 449 7.19 6.88 -25.99
CA ASP A 449 8.44 6.38 -26.57
C ASP A 449 8.19 5.48 -27.78
N LEU A 450 7.12 4.67 -27.79
CA LEU A 450 6.70 3.89 -28.95
C LEU A 450 6.26 4.79 -30.11
N LYS A 451 5.52 5.87 -29.80
CA LYS A 451 5.14 6.88 -30.80
C LYS A 451 6.37 7.56 -31.41
N ALA A 452 7.32 7.98 -30.58
CA ALA A 452 8.55 8.59 -31.03
C ALA A 452 9.42 7.65 -31.91
N ALA A 453 9.34 6.33 -31.63
CA ALA A 453 10.01 5.30 -32.43
C ALA A 453 9.24 4.89 -33.69
N GLY A 454 8.08 5.47 -33.98
CA GLY A 454 7.24 5.09 -35.12
C GLY A 454 6.60 3.70 -35.02
N LEU A 455 6.56 3.13 -33.79
CA LEU A 455 6.06 1.78 -33.53
C LEU A 455 4.57 1.75 -33.16
N THR A 456 3.90 2.89 -33.03
CA THR A 456 2.45 2.97 -32.89
C THR A 456 1.86 3.11 -34.31
N SER A 457 1.31 2.03 -34.87
CA SER A 457 0.44 2.14 -36.03
C SER A 457 -0.82 2.92 -35.61
N ALA A 458 -1.20 3.89 -36.46
CA ALA A 458 -2.51 4.52 -36.39
C ALA A 458 -3.58 3.49 -36.83
N SER A 459 -3.92 2.54 -35.97
CA SER A 459 -5.01 1.61 -36.18
C SER A 459 -5.75 1.41 -34.84
N THR A 460 -6.55 2.41 -34.48
CA THR A 460 -7.72 2.24 -33.64
C THR A 460 -8.91 1.87 -34.55
N SER A 461 -8.83 0.77 -35.27
CA SER A 461 -10.05 0.13 -35.74
C SER A 461 -10.61 -0.69 -34.60
N ARG A 462 -11.68 -0.16 -34.01
CA ARG A 462 -12.63 -0.90 -33.16
C ARG A 462 -12.93 -2.22 -33.85
N PRO A 463 -12.91 -3.39 -33.19
CA PRO A 463 -13.39 -4.61 -33.81
C PRO A 463 -14.86 -4.40 -34.16
N THR A 464 -15.14 -4.38 -35.45
CA THR A 464 -16.51 -4.42 -35.95
C THR A 464 -17.12 -5.75 -35.51
N ALA A 465 -18.24 -5.70 -34.79
CA ALA A 465 -19.01 -6.86 -34.44
C ALA A 465 -19.34 -7.65 -35.72
N MET A 466 -18.99 -8.92 -35.77
CA MET A 466 -19.39 -9.81 -36.86
C MET A 466 -20.91 -9.91 -36.88
N PRO A 467 -21.54 -9.83 -38.09
CA PRO A 467 -22.99 -10.02 -38.19
C PRO A 467 -23.33 -11.48 -37.90
N GLY A 468 -24.31 -11.67 -37.00
CA GLY A 468 -24.80 -12.95 -36.59
C GLY A 468 -25.29 -13.80 -37.78
N GLY A 469 -24.62 -14.94 -38.01
CA GLY A 469 -25.09 -16.00 -38.83
C GLY A 469 -26.21 -16.77 -38.15
N THR A 470 -27.42 -16.65 -38.67
CA THR A 470 -28.59 -17.48 -38.31
C THR A 470 -28.33 -18.93 -38.71
N LEU A 471 -28.11 -19.82 -37.75
CA LEU A 471 -28.15 -21.26 -37.99
C LEU A 471 -29.55 -21.74 -37.70
N THR A 472 -30.33 -21.97 -38.76
CA THR A 472 -31.51 -22.83 -38.76
C THR A 472 -31.05 -24.30 -38.73
N GLY A 473 -31.26 -24.98 -37.62
CA GLY A 473 -31.04 -26.41 -37.45
C GLY A 473 -32.28 -27.09 -36.94
N SER A 474 -32.82 -27.99 -37.79
CA SER A 474 -34.03 -28.80 -37.62
C SER A 474 -33.95 -29.72 -36.41
N ALA A 475 -35.07 -29.79 -35.68
CA ALA A 475 -35.35 -30.78 -34.67
C ALA A 475 -35.50 -32.19 -35.26
N THR A 476 -34.78 -33.16 -34.71
CA THR A 476 -35.12 -34.57 -34.83
C THR A 476 -35.27 -35.16 -33.42
N THR A 477 -36.46 -35.61 -33.16
CA THR A 477 -36.91 -36.37 -31.99
C THR A 477 -36.30 -37.77 -31.99
N GLY A 478 -35.60 -38.11 -30.90
CA GLY A 478 -35.12 -39.48 -30.63
C GLY A 478 -35.48 -39.90 -29.21
N ARG A 479 -36.36 -40.90 -29.14
CA ARG A 479 -36.99 -41.55 -28.02
C ARG A 479 -35.96 -42.30 -27.14
N ALA A 480 -36.08 -42.24 -25.85
CA ALA A 480 -35.38 -43.08 -24.89
C ALA A 480 -35.88 -44.55 -24.93
N PRO A 481 -35.06 -45.52 -24.49
CA PRO A 481 -35.58 -46.62 -23.74
C PRO A 481 -34.96 -46.77 -22.36
N SER A 482 -35.81 -47.18 -21.47
CA SER A 482 -35.66 -47.64 -20.10
C SER A 482 -34.73 -48.84 -19.94
N ARG A 483 -33.81 -48.75 -18.97
CA ARG A 483 -33.63 -49.69 -17.84
C ARG A 483 -32.61 -49.13 -16.85
#